data_3f2b6ca7fe9ac5b78dc23041309264e4
#
_entry.id   3f2b6ca7fe9ac5b78dc23041309264e4
#
_cell.length_a   1.000
_cell.length_b   1.000
_cell.length_c   1.000
_cell.angle_alpha   90.00
_cell.angle_beta   90.00
_cell.angle_gamma   90.00
#
_symmetry.space_group_name_H-M   'P 1'
#
loop_
_entity.id
_entity.type
_entity.pdbx_description
1 polymer ?
#
loop_
_entity_poly.entity_id
_entity_poly.type
_entity_poly.pdbx_seq_one_letter_code
_entity_poly.pdbx_strand_id
1 'polypeptide(L)'
;MTELEEYYNKFNEEKRLNSRHGQVEFITSMKYIHKYIDHSIVPSNFKILDIGAGTGRYSVALADKGYDVTAVELVKYNLGILKKKNSSVKAILGNALKLKKLEDNAFDLTLLFGPMYHLFGFEDKQKALLEAKRVTKPGGIILVAYCMNEYSVITYAFKERHALECMEQGRFSDTFQTLSLPEHLYDYMRIEDIDKLNAATGLTRLKIISPDGAANYIRPFLNQLSEEEFQLFIQYHLSTCERMDLIGAGAHTLDILKKADC
;
A
#
# COMPACT_ATOMS: atom_id res chain seq x y z
N MET A 1 -21.80 -10.36 -4.41
CA MET A 1 -20.90 -9.51 -3.64
C MET A 1 -19.68 -10.37 -3.35
N THR A 2 -18.48 -9.89 -3.57
CA THR A 2 -17.26 -10.65 -3.25
C THR A 2 -16.98 -10.55 -1.76
N GLU A 3 -16.20 -11.48 -1.19
CA GLU A 3 -15.78 -11.42 0.22
C GLU A 3 -15.08 -10.10 0.55
N LEU A 4 -14.27 -9.58 -0.37
CA LEU A 4 -13.63 -8.28 -0.26
C LEU A 4 -14.65 -7.13 -0.13
N GLU A 5 -15.70 -7.13 -0.95
CA GLU A 5 -16.77 -6.12 -0.85
C GLU A 5 -17.53 -6.24 0.47
N GLU A 6 -17.79 -7.45 0.96
CA GLU A 6 -18.45 -7.67 2.25
C GLU A 6 -17.60 -7.18 3.43
N TYR A 7 -16.29 -7.43 3.38
CA TYR A 7 -15.35 -6.96 4.38
C TYR A 7 -15.35 -5.42 4.45
N TYR A 8 -15.11 -4.75 3.33
CA TYR A 8 -15.02 -3.29 3.31
C TYR A 8 -16.36 -2.57 3.55
N ASN A 9 -17.49 -3.22 3.31
CA ASN A 9 -18.79 -2.70 3.70
C ASN A 9 -19.00 -2.67 5.23
N LYS A 10 -18.31 -3.53 5.98
CA LYS A 10 -18.38 -3.62 7.44
C LYS A 10 -17.21 -2.95 8.15
N PHE A 11 -16.06 -2.85 7.46
CA PHE A 11 -14.82 -2.33 8.04
C PHE A 11 -14.74 -0.80 7.92
N ASN A 12 -14.53 -0.13 9.04
CA ASN A 12 -14.39 1.33 9.07
C ASN A 12 -12.93 1.74 8.81
N GLU A 13 -12.56 1.83 7.53
CA GLU A 13 -11.23 2.23 7.08
C GLU A 13 -10.84 3.63 7.60
N GLU A 14 -11.77 4.58 7.64
CA GLU A 14 -11.51 5.92 8.16
C GLU A 14 -11.06 5.90 9.62
N LYS A 15 -11.69 5.05 10.45
CA LYS A 15 -11.30 4.91 11.87
C LYS A 15 -9.90 4.32 12.00
N ARG A 16 -9.56 3.31 11.19
CA ARG A 16 -8.22 2.70 11.16
C ARG A 16 -7.16 3.74 10.84
N LEU A 17 -7.38 4.49 9.78
CA LEU A 17 -6.41 5.47 9.28
C LEU A 17 -6.22 6.67 10.22
N ASN A 18 -7.18 6.96 11.08
CA ASN A 18 -7.07 8.04 12.07
C ASN A 18 -6.41 7.59 13.39
N SER A 19 -6.19 6.29 13.59
CA SER A 19 -5.45 5.77 14.74
C SER A 19 -3.97 6.14 14.68
N ARG A 20 -3.26 6.18 15.82
CA ARG A 20 -1.83 6.56 15.84
C ARG A 20 -0.95 5.66 14.98
N HIS A 21 -1.15 4.35 15.00
CA HIS A 21 -0.40 3.45 14.13
C HIS A 21 -0.68 3.71 12.64
N GLY A 22 -1.94 4.00 12.25
CA GLY A 22 -2.29 4.40 10.89
C GLY A 22 -1.70 5.76 10.49
N GLN A 23 -1.50 6.68 11.44
CA GLN A 23 -0.81 7.95 11.20
C GLN A 23 0.68 7.74 10.93
N VAL A 24 1.36 6.80 11.61
CA VAL A 24 2.77 6.46 11.32
C VAL A 24 2.94 6.06 9.86
N GLU A 25 2.12 5.10 9.40
CA GLU A 25 2.10 4.65 8.01
C GLU A 25 1.83 5.81 7.03
N PHE A 26 0.81 6.60 7.31
CA PHE A 26 0.42 7.71 6.44
C PHE A 26 1.50 8.80 6.34
N ILE A 27 2.04 9.25 7.48
CA ILE A 27 3.08 10.30 7.52
C ILE A 27 4.33 9.83 6.77
N THR A 28 4.74 8.58 6.99
CA THR A 28 5.92 8.01 6.33
C THR A 28 5.68 7.88 4.83
N SER A 29 4.57 7.30 4.40
CA SER A 29 4.24 7.17 2.99
C SER A 29 4.14 8.52 2.28
N MET A 30 3.47 9.51 2.89
CA MET A 30 3.39 10.87 2.34
C MET A 30 4.75 11.55 2.20
N LYS A 31 5.67 11.36 3.18
CA LYS A 31 7.05 11.86 3.07
C LYS A 31 7.74 11.30 1.83
N TYR A 32 7.57 9.99 1.55
CA TYR A 32 8.21 9.38 0.38
C TYR A 32 7.48 9.72 -0.91
N ILE A 33 6.16 9.86 -0.94
CA ILE A 33 5.43 10.39 -2.08
C ILE A 33 6.00 11.77 -2.44
N HIS A 34 6.09 12.69 -1.48
CA HIS A 34 6.62 14.03 -1.73
C HIS A 34 8.09 14.05 -2.15
N LYS A 35 8.92 13.12 -1.63
CA LYS A 35 10.33 13.01 -2.03
C LYS A 35 10.52 12.71 -3.52
N TYR A 36 9.55 12.01 -4.13
CA TYR A 36 9.62 11.60 -5.53
C TYR A 36 8.73 12.42 -6.48
N ILE A 37 8.06 13.44 -5.97
CA ILE A 37 7.37 14.43 -6.82
C ILE A 37 8.43 15.40 -7.38
N ASP A 38 8.36 15.66 -8.68
CA ASP A 38 9.16 16.71 -9.29
C ASP A 38 8.56 18.09 -8.99
N HIS A 39 9.15 18.76 -8.03
CA HIS A 39 8.72 20.09 -7.57
C HIS A 39 9.00 21.22 -8.56
N SER A 40 9.69 20.96 -9.70
CA SER A 40 9.83 21.91 -10.78
C SER A 40 8.55 22.01 -11.65
N ILE A 41 7.67 21.01 -11.58
CA ILE A 41 6.39 20.97 -12.28
C ILE A 41 5.33 21.65 -11.41
N VAL A 42 4.53 22.53 -12.01
CA VAL A 42 3.36 23.14 -11.33
C VAL A 42 2.45 22.01 -10.85
N PRO A 43 1.98 22.02 -9.58
CA PRO A 43 1.22 20.90 -9.02
C PRO A 43 0.02 20.46 -9.86
N SER A 44 -0.74 21.39 -10.43
CA SER A 44 -1.90 21.10 -11.30
C SER A 44 -1.54 20.36 -12.60
N ASN A 45 -0.26 20.36 -13.01
CA ASN A 45 0.24 19.68 -14.18
C ASN A 45 0.93 18.34 -13.84
N PHE A 46 1.20 18.07 -12.56
CA PHE A 46 1.76 16.83 -12.09
C PHE A 46 0.64 15.82 -11.80
N LYS A 47 0.55 14.78 -12.63
CA LYS A 47 -0.53 13.81 -12.60
C LYS A 47 -0.22 12.63 -11.71
N ILE A 48 -1.05 12.40 -10.72
CA ILE A 48 -0.93 11.27 -9.78
C ILE A 48 -2.08 10.29 -9.98
N LEU A 49 -1.76 9.01 -10.05
CA LEU A 49 -2.74 7.93 -10.03
C LEU A 49 -2.67 7.20 -8.68
N ASP A 50 -3.83 7.00 -8.07
CA ASP A 50 -3.98 6.22 -6.84
C ASP A 50 -4.86 4.98 -7.14
N ILE A 51 -4.23 3.80 -7.22
CA ILE A 51 -4.88 2.53 -7.53
C ILE A 51 -5.19 1.79 -6.24
N GLY A 52 -6.47 1.50 -6.00
CA GLY A 52 -6.95 0.96 -4.73
C GLY A 52 -7.09 2.06 -3.68
N ALA A 53 -7.62 3.21 -4.11
CA ALA A 53 -7.65 4.43 -3.31
C ALA A 53 -8.46 4.32 -2.00
N GLY A 54 -9.27 3.27 -1.83
CA GLY A 54 -10.15 3.09 -0.69
C GLY A 54 -11.09 4.30 -0.55
N THR A 55 -11.15 4.86 0.66
CA THR A 55 -11.92 6.07 0.95
C THR A 55 -11.19 7.37 0.56
N GLY A 56 -9.99 7.27 -0.06
CA GLY A 56 -9.26 8.38 -0.67
C GLY A 56 -8.36 9.17 0.26
N ARG A 57 -7.78 8.55 1.29
CA ARG A 57 -6.92 9.27 2.24
C ARG A 57 -5.71 9.93 1.57
N TYR A 58 -4.99 9.19 0.74
CA TYR A 58 -3.86 9.71 -0.03
C TYR A 58 -4.32 10.63 -1.16
N SER A 59 -5.31 10.19 -1.94
CA SER A 59 -5.86 10.94 -3.07
C SER A 59 -6.31 12.33 -2.67
N VAL A 60 -7.10 12.46 -1.60
CA VAL A 60 -7.63 13.75 -1.12
C VAL A 60 -6.49 14.63 -0.60
N ALA A 61 -5.60 14.07 0.24
CA ALA A 61 -4.47 14.83 0.78
C ALA A 61 -3.53 15.39 -0.30
N LEU A 62 -3.38 14.68 -1.42
CA LEU A 62 -2.59 15.14 -2.57
C LEU A 62 -3.35 16.16 -3.41
N ALA A 63 -4.65 15.94 -3.63
CA ALA A 63 -5.50 16.90 -4.34
C ALA A 63 -5.62 18.24 -3.60
N ASP A 64 -5.69 18.23 -2.26
CA ASP A 64 -5.70 19.44 -1.43
C ASP A 64 -4.39 20.25 -1.53
N LYS A 65 -3.30 19.61 -1.98
CA LYS A 65 -2.02 20.29 -2.30
C LYS A 65 -1.95 20.78 -3.76
N GLY A 66 -3.03 20.62 -4.52
CA GLY A 66 -3.18 21.13 -5.88
C GLY A 66 -2.74 20.16 -6.98
N TYR A 67 -2.36 18.92 -6.67
CA TYR A 67 -2.00 17.93 -7.70
C TYR A 67 -3.22 17.44 -8.49
N ASP A 68 -3.03 17.09 -9.78
CA ASP A 68 -4.05 16.44 -10.61
C ASP A 68 -4.14 14.94 -10.25
N VAL A 69 -5.10 14.60 -9.38
CA VAL A 69 -5.22 13.26 -8.83
C VAL A 69 -6.38 12.49 -9.48
N THR A 70 -6.05 11.30 -10.00
CA THR A 70 -7.03 10.30 -10.42
C THR A 70 -6.98 9.13 -9.45
N ALA A 71 -8.13 8.72 -8.92
CA ALA A 71 -8.29 7.60 -8.00
C ALA A 71 -9.08 6.47 -8.66
N VAL A 72 -8.56 5.25 -8.60
CA VAL A 72 -9.26 4.04 -9.03
C VAL A 72 -9.56 3.18 -7.82
N GLU A 73 -10.83 2.82 -7.63
CA GLU A 73 -11.28 2.00 -6.51
C GLU A 73 -12.24 0.91 -7.01
N LEU A 74 -12.05 -0.32 -6.50
CA LEU A 74 -12.84 -1.50 -6.88
C LEU A 74 -14.16 -1.55 -6.10
N VAL A 75 -14.13 -1.23 -4.81
CA VAL A 75 -15.26 -1.34 -3.90
C VAL A 75 -16.15 -0.10 -4.01
N LYS A 76 -17.38 -0.28 -4.51
CA LYS A 76 -18.33 0.83 -4.71
C LYS A 76 -18.62 1.63 -3.45
N TYR A 77 -18.65 0.97 -2.29
CA TYR A 77 -18.88 1.62 -1.00
C TYR A 77 -17.76 2.64 -0.69
N ASN A 78 -16.51 2.22 -0.77
CA ASN A 78 -15.34 3.08 -0.56
C ASN A 78 -15.31 4.24 -1.56
N LEU A 79 -15.53 3.94 -2.84
CA LEU A 79 -15.64 4.97 -3.88
C LEU A 79 -16.75 5.99 -3.59
N GLY A 80 -17.88 5.53 -3.04
CA GLY A 80 -18.98 6.39 -2.61
C GLY A 80 -18.57 7.35 -1.48
N ILE A 81 -17.76 6.88 -0.52
CA ILE A 81 -17.21 7.73 0.55
C ILE A 81 -16.24 8.75 -0.02
N LEU A 82 -15.31 8.33 -0.89
CA LEU A 82 -14.36 9.24 -1.55
C LEU A 82 -15.09 10.38 -2.28
N LYS A 83 -16.09 10.04 -3.09
CA LYS A 83 -16.87 11.05 -3.85
C LYS A 83 -17.59 12.06 -2.96
N LYS A 84 -17.98 11.67 -1.74
CA LYS A 84 -18.65 12.58 -0.78
C LYS A 84 -17.70 13.58 -0.13
N LYS A 85 -16.38 13.39 -0.24
CA LYS A 85 -15.38 14.31 0.35
C LYS A 85 -15.23 15.65 -0.40
N ASN A 86 -15.99 15.86 -1.48
CA ASN A 86 -16.01 17.11 -2.27
C ASN A 86 -14.60 17.61 -2.67
N SER A 87 -13.69 16.67 -2.95
CA SER A 87 -12.34 16.99 -3.40
C SER A 87 -12.28 17.09 -4.94
N SER A 88 -11.19 17.65 -5.47
CA SER A 88 -10.92 17.70 -6.91
C SER A 88 -10.50 16.35 -7.52
N VAL A 89 -10.50 15.27 -6.73
CA VAL A 89 -10.08 13.93 -7.17
C VAL A 89 -11.02 13.37 -8.23
N LYS A 90 -10.45 12.92 -9.35
CA LYS A 90 -11.16 12.19 -10.41
C LYS A 90 -11.37 10.74 -10.00
N ALA A 91 -12.49 10.40 -9.35
CA ALA A 91 -12.75 9.09 -8.77
C ALA A 91 -13.46 8.13 -9.75
N ILE A 92 -12.82 6.98 -10.07
CA ILE A 92 -13.23 6.01 -11.09
C ILE A 92 -13.44 4.64 -10.45
N LEU A 93 -14.55 3.96 -10.78
CA LEU A 93 -14.71 2.55 -10.46
C LEU A 93 -13.86 1.71 -11.42
N GLY A 94 -12.94 0.90 -10.87
CA GLY A 94 -12.03 0.10 -11.67
C GLY A 94 -11.30 -0.99 -10.88
N ASN A 95 -10.58 -1.85 -11.62
CA ASN A 95 -9.81 -2.96 -11.06
C ASN A 95 -8.34 -2.77 -11.46
N ALA A 96 -7.43 -2.95 -10.51
CA ALA A 96 -5.98 -2.86 -10.73
C ALA A 96 -5.46 -3.80 -11.84
N LEU A 97 -6.12 -4.92 -12.05
CA LEU A 97 -5.77 -5.88 -13.10
C LEU A 97 -6.12 -5.41 -14.52
N LYS A 98 -6.89 -4.33 -14.68
CA LYS A 98 -7.37 -3.86 -15.98
C LYS A 98 -7.79 -2.39 -15.93
N LEU A 99 -6.86 -1.51 -16.20
CA LEU A 99 -7.05 -0.06 -16.18
C LEU A 99 -7.40 0.50 -17.57
N LYS A 100 -8.27 -0.17 -18.32
CA LYS A 100 -8.59 0.14 -19.73
C LYS A 100 -9.07 1.56 -20.01
N LYS A 101 -9.59 2.26 -18.99
CA LYS A 101 -10.06 3.64 -19.14
C LYS A 101 -8.93 4.67 -19.03
N LEU A 102 -7.74 4.22 -18.67
CA LEU A 102 -6.57 5.08 -18.48
C LEU A 102 -5.59 4.87 -19.64
N GLU A 103 -5.12 5.97 -20.18
CA GLU A 103 -4.16 5.99 -21.28
C GLU A 103 -2.77 5.53 -20.84
N ASP A 104 -1.99 5.03 -21.78
CA ASP A 104 -0.59 4.70 -21.58
C ASP A 104 0.21 5.95 -21.29
N ASN A 105 1.20 5.86 -20.40
CA ASN A 105 2.15 6.94 -20.12
C ASN A 105 1.46 8.28 -19.71
N ALA A 106 0.38 8.19 -18.95
CA ALA A 106 -0.43 9.36 -18.58
C ALA A 106 -0.03 10.00 -17.25
N PHE A 107 0.56 9.24 -16.33
CA PHE A 107 0.81 9.68 -14.94
C PHE A 107 2.29 9.83 -14.64
N ASP A 108 2.65 10.87 -13.88
CA ASP A 108 4.02 11.12 -13.43
C ASP A 108 4.38 10.23 -12.24
N LEU A 109 3.40 9.98 -11.36
CA LEU A 109 3.53 9.14 -10.19
C LEU A 109 2.28 8.26 -10.01
N THR A 110 2.50 6.98 -9.72
CA THR A 110 1.43 6.01 -9.48
C THR A 110 1.58 5.38 -8.10
N LEU A 111 0.51 5.40 -7.32
CA LEU A 111 0.38 4.67 -6.07
C LEU A 111 -0.38 3.37 -6.33
N LEU A 112 0.13 2.26 -5.83
CA LEU A 112 -0.53 0.95 -5.84
C LEU A 112 -0.61 0.47 -4.38
N PHE A 113 -1.48 1.14 -3.60
CA PHE A 113 -1.66 0.88 -2.17
C PHE A 113 -2.96 0.10 -1.94
N GLY A 114 -2.85 -1.10 -1.39
CA GLY A 114 -3.99 -1.97 -1.14
C GLY A 114 -4.19 -3.11 -2.13
N PRO A 115 -4.22 -2.94 -3.47
CA PRO A 115 -4.51 -4.05 -4.38
C PRO A 115 -3.61 -5.27 -4.18
N MET A 116 -2.30 -5.07 -3.92
CA MET A 116 -1.34 -6.16 -3.75
C MET A 116 -1.64 -7.04 -2.52
N TYR A 117 -2.44 -6.54 -1.59
CA TYR A 117 -2.87 -7.29 -0.40
C TYR A 117 -3.93 -8.35 -0.73
N HIS A 118 -4.73 -8.11 -1.77
CA HIS A 118 -5.93 -8.85 -2.15
C HIS A 118 -5.80 -9.58 -3.49
N LEU A 119 -4.62 -9.55 -4.10
CA LEU A 119 -4.30 -10.31 -5.30
C LEU A 119 -3.54 -11.57 -4.89
N PHE A 120 -4.09 -12.73 -5.21
CA PHE A 120 -3.53 -14.01 -4.84
C PHE A 120 -2.67 -14.57 -5.97
N GLY A 121 -1.49 -15.06 -5.57
CA GLY A 121 -0.53 -15.61 -6.51
C GLY A 121 0.28 -14.57 -7.27
N PHE A 122 1.30 -15.08 -7.95
CA PHE A 122 2.30 -14.25 -8.65
C PHE A 122 1.72 -13.53 -9.88
N GLU A 123 0.90 -14.24 -10.66
CA GLU A 123 0.42 -13.76 -11.97
C GLU A 123 -0.47 -12.51 -11.86
N ASP A 124 -1.41 -12.49 -10.91
CA ASP A 124 -2.29 -11.35 -10.72
C ASP A 124 -1.52 -10.13 -10.20
N LYS A 125 -0.57 -10.33 -9.27
CA LYS A 125 0.31 -9.27 -8.79
C LYS A 125 1.18 -8.70 -9.92
N GLN A 126 1.78 -9.57 -10.73
CA GLN A 126 2.54 -9.17 -11.91
C GLN A 126 1.69 -8.35 -12.88
N LYS A 127 0.46 -8.79 -13.15
CA LYS A 127 -0.49 -8.10 -14.04
C LYS A 127 -0.86 -6.71 -13.51
N ALA A 128 -1.11 -6.58 -12.21
CA ALA A 128 -1.37 -5.26 -11.59
C ALA A 128 -0.17 -4.33 -11.72
N LEU A 129 1.06 -4.84 -11.49
CA LEU A 129 2.30 -4.06 -11.69
C LEU A 129 2.51 -3.66 -13.15
N LEU A 130 2.22 -4.54 -14.10
CA LEU A 130 2.31 -4.23 -15.54
C LEU A 130 1.29 -3.17 -15.95
N GLU A 131 0.07 -3.19 -15.42
CA GLU A 131 -0.92 -2.13 -15.65
C GLU A 131 -0.47 -0.80 -15.04
N ALA A 132 0.04 -0.81 -13.79
CA ALA A 132 0.63 0.38 -13.18
C ALA A 132 1.80 0.92 -14.02
N LYS A 133 2.70 0.04 -14.50
CA LYS A 133 3.81 0.40 -15.40
C LYS A 133 3.31 1.00 -16.72
N ARG A 134 2.26 0.42 -17.33
CA ARG A 134 1.71 0.90 -18.60
C ARG A 134 1.24 2.34 -18.51
N VAL A 135 0.46 2.66 -17.47
CA VAL A 135 -0.15 3.99 -17.29
C VAL A 135 0.82 5.04 -16.77
N THR A 136 1.92 4.63 -16.15
CA THR A 136 2.97 5.54 -15.67
C THR A 136 3.87 5.97 -16.84
N LYS A 137 4.26 7.25 -16.89
CA LYS A 137 5.17 7.78 -17.92
C LYS A 137 6.55 7.11 -17.87
N PRO A 138 7.31 7.07 -18.99
CA PRO A 138 8.73 6.78 -18.93
C PRO A 138 9.43 7.70 -17.91
N GLY A 139 10.34 7.14 -17.11
CA GLY A 139 10.99 7.87 -16.00
C GLY A 139 10.11 8.10 -14.78
N GLY A 140 8.80 7.84 -14.87
CA GLY A 140 7.83 8.02 -13.78
C GLY A 140 8.01 7.01 -12.65
N ILE A 141 7.42 7.34 -11.51
CA ILE A 141 7.61 6.61 -10.24
C ILE A 141 6.35 5.82 -9.87
N ILE A 142 6.56 4.62 -9.37
CA ILE A 142 5.48 3.75 -8.87
C ILE A 142 5.81 3.37 -7.43
N LEU A 143 4.93 3.68 -6.50
CA LEU A 143 5.04 3.25 -5.11
C LEU A 143 4.06 2.10 -4.87
N VAL A 144 4.56 0.98 -4.39
CA VAL A 144 3.78 -0.26 -4.21
C VAL A 144 3.85 -0.71 -2.75
N ALA A 145 2.69 -0.91 -2.14
CA ALA A 145 2.62 -1.40 -0.76
C ALA A 145 2.26 -2.89 -0.72
N TYR A 146 2.92 -3.63 0.18
CA TYR A 146 2.74 -5.06 0.40
C TYR A 146 2.49 -5.36 1.88
N CYS A 147 1.64 -6.34 2.19
CA CYS A 147 1.54 -6.94 3.52
C CYS A 147 2.65 -7.97 3.71
N MET A 148 3.30 -7.92 4.88
CA MET A 148 4.48 -8.75 5.14
C MET A 148 4.17 -10.02 5.92
N ASN A 149 4.76 -11.12 5.46
CA ASN A 149 4.57 -12.45 6.01
C ASN A 149 4.91 -12.53 7.51
N GLU A 150 6.07 -12.01 7.90
CA GLU A 150 6.58 -12.20 9.27
C GLU A 150 5.68 -11.50 10.30
N TYR A 151 5.13 -10.35 9.95
CA TYR A 151 4.15 -9.69 10.81
C TYR A 151 2.89 -10.54 11.00
N SER A 152 2.35 -11.11 9.91
CA SER A 152 1.17 -11.97 9.98
C SER A 152 1.41 -13.22 10.83
N VAL A 153 2.53 -13.92 10.60
CA VAL A 153 2.90 -15.10 11.38
C VAL A 153 3.04 -14.77 12.87
N ILE A 154 3.78 -13.70 13.22
CA ILE A 154 3.99 -13.32 14.63
C ILE A 154 2.67 -12.93 15.29
N THR A 155 1.83 -12.13 14.61
CA THR A 155 0.62 -11.60 15.23
C THR A 155 -0.52 -12.61 15.20
N TYR A 156 -0.91 -13.11 14.04
CA TYR A 156 -2.05 -14.02 13.93
C TYR A 156 -1.74 -15.40 14.47
N ALA A 157 -0.62 -16.03 14.01
CA ALA A 157 -0.35 -17.39 14.43
C ALA A 157 0.10 -17.48 15.90
N PHE A 158 1.08 -16.70 16.33
CA PHE A 158 1.64 -16.88 17.67
C PHE A 158 0.96 -16.01 18.73
N LYS A 159 0.83 -14.71 18.52
CA LYS A 159 0.22 -13.81 19.52
C LYS A 159 -1.25 -14.11 19.74
N GLU A 160 -2.02 -14.37 18.68
CA GLU A 160 -3.44 -14.72 18.73
C GLU A 160 -3.70 -16.22 18.87
N ARG A 161 -2.62 -17.04 18.90
CA ARG A 161 -2.64 -18.49 19.19
C ARG A 161 -3.30 -19.36 18.12
N HIS A 162 -3.22 -18.98 16.85
CA HIS A 162 -3.73 -19.79 15.73
C HIS A 162 -2.66 -20.71 15.09
N ALA A 163 -1.42 -20.78 15.64
CA ALA A 163 -0.32 -21.46 15.00
C ALA A 163 -0.58 -22.96 14.72
N LEU A 164 -1.13 -23.69 15.71
CA LEU A 164 -1.44 -25.12 15.53
C LEU A 164 -2.54 -25.34 14.50
N GLU A 165 -3.61 -24.54 14.54
CA GLU A 165 -4.68 -24.58 13.57
C GLU A 165 -4.17 -24.30 12.14
N CYS A 166 -3.31 -23.28 11.98
CA CYS A 166 -2.69 -22.97 10.70
C CYS A 166 -1.82 -24.12 10.16
N MET A 167 -1.09 -24.82 11.03
CA MET A 167 -0.29 -26.00 10.65
C MET A 167 -1.19 -27.16 10.22
N GLU A 168 -2.25 -27.46 10.98
CA GLU A 168 -3.20 -28.53 10.66
C GLU A 168 -3.93 -28.28 9.33
N GLN A 169 -4.24 -27.01 9.02
CA GLN A 169 -4.87 -26.58 7.77
C GLN A 169 -3.90 -26.44 6.59
N GLY A 170 -2.59 -26.70 6.78
CA GLY A 170 -1.58 -26.53 5.73
C GLY A 170 -1.42 -25.08 5.25
N ARG A 171 -1.63 -24.10 6.14
CA ARG A 171 -1.55 -22.65 5.81
C ARG A 171 -0.14 -22.08 5.83
N PHE A 172 0.85 -22.87 6.19
CA PHE A 172 2.27 -22.52 6.18
C PHE A 172 3.10 -23.52 5.39
N SER A 173 4.14 -23.01 4.71
CA SER A 173 5.23 -23.85 4.23
C SER A 173 6.12 -24.29 5.40
N ASP A 174 7.09 -25.17 5.12
CA ASP A 174 8.10 -25.60 6.10
C ASP A 174 8.94 -24.45 6.67
N THR A 175 8.96 -23.31 5.98
CA THR A 175 9.67 -22.09 6.41
C THR A 175 8.72 -21.02 6.94
N PHE A 176 7.50 -21.38 7.32
CA PHE A 176 6.46 -20.46 7.81
C PHE A 176 6.09 -19.35 6.83
N GLN A 177 6.22 -19.57 5.54
CA GLN A 177 5.58 -18.68 4.57
C GLN A 177 4.09 -18.98 4.52
N THR A 178 3.26 -17.96 4.64
CA THR A 178 1.80 -18.09 4.55
C THR A 178 1.40 -18.53 3.13
N LEU A 179 0.64 -19.60 3.05
CA LEU A 179 0.04 -20.11 1.82
C LEU A 179 -1.39 -19.57 1.74
N SER A 180 -1.51 -18.37 1.16
CA SER A 180 -2.79 -17.68 1.06
C SER A 180 -3.63 -18.25 -0.08
N LEU A 181 -4.92 -18.40 0.16
CA LEU A 181 -5.92 -18.85 -0.82
C LEU A 181 -6.90 -17.71 -1.14
N PRO A 182 -7.60 -17.76 -2.29
CA PRO A 182 -8.55 -16.71 -2.68
C PRO A 182 -9.67 -16.42 -1.66
N GLU A 183 -10.03 -17.40 -0.83
CA GLU A 183 -10.97 -17.24 0.29
C GLU A 183 -10.37 -16.54 1.52
N HIS A 184 -9.06 -16.34 1.55
CA HIS A 184 -8.42 -15.49 2.55
C HIS A 184 -8.50 -14.02 2.11
N LEU A 185 -8.64 -13.12 3.06
CA LEU A 185 -8.75 -11.70 2.74
C LEU A 185 -7.43 -11.09 2.26
N TYR A 186 -6.30 -11.58 2.77
CA TYR A 186 -4.96 -11.04 2.53
C TYR A 186 -3.99 -12.09 2.00
N ASP A 187 -3.15 -11.65 1.08
CA ASP A 187 -1.95 -12.38 0.66
C ASP A 187 -0.69 -11.67 1.18
N TYR A 188 0.23 -12.45 1.72
CA TYR A 188 1.41 -11.96 2.43
C TYR A 188 2.67 -12.29 1.65
N MET A 189 3.63 -11.37 1.67
CA MET A 189 4.84 -11.48 0.88
C MET A 189 6.10 -11.39 1.74
N ARG A 190 7.18 -11.95 1.23
CA ARG A 190 8.56 -11.70 1.67
C ARG A 190 9.29 -10.81 0.67
N ILE A 191 10.41 -10.25 1.08
CA ILE A 191 11.20 -9.36 0.19
C ILE A 191 11.61 -10.08 -1.10
N GLU A 192 11.97 -11.36 -1.01
CA GLU A 192 12.38 -12.18 -2.14
C GLU A 192 11.25 -12.36 -3.18
N ASP A 193 10.00 -12.37 -2.74
CA ASP A 193 8.85 -12.47 -3.65
C ASP A 193 8.60 -11.14 -4.35
N ILE A 194 8.79 -10.02 -3.65
CA ILE A 194 8.76 -8.67 -4.23
C ILE A 194 9.88 -8.51 -5.26
N ASP A 195 11.08 -9.01 -4.97
CA ASP A 195 12.22 -8.98 -5.90
C ASP A 195 11.93 -9.74 -7.19
N LYS A 196 11.30 -10.91 -7.10
CA LYS A 196 10.85 -11.70 -8.27
C LYS A 196 9.84 -10.92 -9.11
N LEU A 197 8.86 -10.25 -8.48
CA LEU A 197 7.87 -9.43 -9.18
C LEU A 197 8.52 -8.25 -9.93
N ASN A 198 9.46 -7.56 -9.29
CA ASN A 198 10.18 -6.45 -9.90
C ASN A 198 10.99 -6.91 -11.12
N ALA A 199 11.71 -8.03 -10.98
CA ALA A 199 12.46 -8.63 -12.09
C ALA A 199 11.54 -9.01 -13.26
N ALA A 200 10.40 -9.63 -12.97
CA ALA A 200 9.45 -10.08 -13.99
C ALA A 200 8.74 -8.92 -14.72
N THR A 201 8.65 -7.75 -14.11
CA THR A 201 8.02 -6.56 -14.70
C THR A 201 9.02 -5.58 -15.31
N GLY A 202 10.33 -5.79 -15.08
CA GLY A 202 11.38 -4.89 -15.53
C GLY A 202 11.24 -3.48 -14.94
N LEU A 203 10.78 -3.39 -13.69
CA LEU A 203 10.77 -2.18 -12.89
C LEU A 203 12.05 -2.11 -12.04
N THR A 204 12.65 -0.92 -11.96
CA THR A 204 13.88 -0.72 -11.19
C THR A 204 13.56 -0.18 -9.81
N ARG A 205 13.94 -0.90 -8.75
CA ARG A 205 13.81 -0.41 -7.38
C ARG A 205 14.76 0.75 -7.13
N LEU A 206 14.20 1.89 -6.71
CA LEU A 206 14.97 3.03 -6.22
C LEU A 206 15.20 2.93 -4.72
N LYS A 207 14.20 2.48 -3.99
CA LYS A 207 14.20 2.35 -2.54
C LYS A 207 13.12 1.36 -2.09
N ILE A 208 13.38 0.69 -0.98
CA ILE A 208 12.38 -0.06 -0.23
C ILE A 208 12.40 0.42 1.22
N ILE A 209 11.25 0.57 1.85
CA ILE A 209 11.12 1.05 3.23
C ILE A 209 10.03 0.29 3.99
N SER A 210 10.10 0.35 5.33
CA SER A 210 8.99 -0.04 6.20
C SER A 210 8.17 1.20 6.54
N PRO A 211 6.94 1.38 6.03
CA PRO A 211 6.16 2.60 6.26
C PRO A 211 5.57 2.68 7.68
N ASP A 212 5.47 1.57 8.38
CA ASP A 212 4.87 1.48 9.71
C ASP A 212 5.79 0.89 10.80
N GLY A 213 6.87 0.21 10.41
CA GLY A 213 7.86 -0.37 11.33
C GLY A 213 7.23 -1.18 12.46
N ALA A 214 7.57 -0.85 13.70
CA ALA A 214 7.05 -1.51 14.90
C ALA A 214 5.65 -1.02 15.32
N ALA A 215 5.08 0.02 14.68
CA ALA A 215 3.87 0.70 15.14
C ALA A 215 2.68 -0.26 15.31
N ASN A 216 2.55 -1.23 14.41
CA ASN A 216 1.47 -2.22 14.45
C ASN A 216 1.62 -3.22 15.61
N TYR A 217 2.84 -3.55 16.04
CA TYR A 217 3.07 -4.43 17.19
C TYR A 217 2.71 -3.77 18.52
N ILE A 218 2.93 -2.45 18.61
CA ILE A 218 2.79 -1.68 19.85
C ILE A 218 1.56 -0.76 19.86
N ARG A 219 0.54 -1.04 19.05
CA ARG A 219 -0.69 -0.22 18.93
C ARG A 219 -1.28 0.27 20.26
N PRO A 220 -1.45 -0.58 21.29
CA PRO A 220 -2.02 -0.12 22.55
C PRO A 220 -1.15 0.93 23.25
N PHE A 221 0.17 0.77 23.17
CA PHE A 221 1.14 1.71 23.79
C PHE A 221 1.19 3.04 23.04
N LEU A 222 1.18 3.01 21.70
CA LEU A 222 1.15 4.24 20.90
C LEU A 222 -0.07 5.13 21.24
N ASN A 223 -1.22 4.51 21.53
CA ASN A 223 -2.43 5.24 21.88
C ASN A 223 -2.35 5.91 23.27
N GLN A 224 -1.41 5.51 24.12
CA GLN A 224 -1.19 6.07 25.47
C GLN A 224 -0.12 7.17 25.53
N LEU A 225 0.69 7.31 24.48
CA LEU A 225 1.71 8.34 24.41
C LEU A 225 1.07 9.74 24.46
N SER A 226 1.76 10.70 25.06
CA SER A 226 1.45 12.11 24.86
C SER A 226 1.68 12.51 23.38
N GLU A 227 1.24 13.70 22.99
CA GLU A 227 1.50 14.16 21.62
C GLU A 227 3.01 14.37 21.37
N GLU A 228 3.72 14.89 22.35
CA GLU A 228 5.18 15.08 22.28
C GLU A 228 5.93 13.74 22.10
N GLU A 229 5.59 12.74 22.91
CA GLU A 229 6.15 11.38 22.78
C GLU A 229 5.83 10.75 21.44
N PHE A 230 4.61 10.96 20.95
CA PHE A 230 4.22 10.44 19.63
C PHE A 230 5.01 11.11 18.50
N GLN A 231 5.26 12.41 18.56
CA GLN A 231 6.12 13.12 17.61
C GLN A 231 7.58 12.62 17.66
N LEU A 232 8.10 12.33 18.85
CA LEU A 232 9.41 11.68 18.98
C LEU A 232 9.42 10.26 18.38
N PHE A 233 8.34 9.50 18.55
CA PHE A 233 8.23 8.20 17.92
C PHE A 233 8.21 8.31 16.37
N ILE A 234 7.51 9.29 15.81
CA ILE A 234 7.55 9.59 14.37
C ILE A 234 8.97 9.91 13.90
N GLN A 235 9.71 10.76 14.63
CA GLN A 235 11.11 11.09 14.29
C GLN A 235 11.99 9.84 14.32
N TYR A 236 11.88 9.02 15.38
CA TYR A 236 12.59 7.74 15.48
C TYR A 236 12.26 6.85 14.29
N HIS A 237 10.97 6.64 14.00
CA HIS A 237 10.54 5.80 12.89
C HIS A 237 11.08 6.30 11.54
N LEU A 238 10.97 7.59 11.27
CA LEU A 238 11.50 8.19 10.04
C LEU A 238 13.03 8.08 9.90
N SER A 239 13.78 7.95 11.02
CA SER A 239 15.22 7.71 11.02
C SER A 239 15.61 6.26 10.77
N THR A 240 14.66 5.33 10.95
CA THR A 240 14.92 3.89 10.88
C THR A 240 14.16 3.16 9.76
N CYS A 241 13.16 3.79 9.14
CA CYS A 241 12.30 3.15 8.14
C CYS A 241 13.02 2.67 6.86
N GLU A 242 14.23 3.18 6.58
CA GLU A 242 15.08 2.74 5.46
C GLU A 242 16.10 1.63 5.86
N ARG A 243 16.13 1.22 7.11
CA ARG A 243 17.11 0.22 7.58
C ARG A 243 16.75 -1.16 7.06
N MET A 244 17.66 -1.78 6.28
CA MET A 244 17.46 -3.09 5.64
C MET A 244 17.25 -4.22 6.66
N ASP A 245 17.83 -4.10 7.86
CA ASP A 245 17.66 -5.06 8.95
C ASP A 245 16.29 -4.99 9.64
N LEU A 246 15.47 -3.98 9.32
CA LEU A 246 14.10 -3.80 9.85
C LEU A 246 13.00 -3.93 8.78
N ILE A 247 13.36 -3.89 7.51
CA ILE A 247 12.40 -4.02 6.40
C ILE A 247 11.93 -5.48 6.33
N GLY A 248 10.63 -5.67 6.13
CA GLY A 248 10.00 -7.00 6.09
C GLY A 248 9.49 -7.50 7.43
N ALA A 249 9.93 -6.93 8.56
CA ALA A 249 9.45 -7.28 9.90
C ALA A 249 8.20 -6.48 10.31
N GLY A 250 7.93 -5.31 9.71
CA GLY A 250 6.71 -4.52 9.94
C GLY A 250 5.48 -5.14 9.28
N ALA A 251 4.31 -4.52 9.48
CA ALA A 251 3.08 -5.01 8.87
C ALA A 251 3.08 -4.77 7.35
N HIS A 252 3.68 -3.67 6.92
CA HIS A 252 3.77 -3.29 5.53
C HIS A 252 5.19 -2.96 5.08
N THR A 253 5.41 -3.12 3.79
CA THR A 253 6.61 -2.65 3.08
C THR A 253 6.16 -1.78 1.91
N LEU A 254 6.86 -0.67 1.69
CA LEU A 254 6.64 0.23 0.57
C LEU A 254 7.84 0.14 -0.37
N ASP A 255 7.62 -0.38 -1.56
CA ASP A 255 8.61 -0.50 -2.63
C ASP A 255 8.45 0.66 -3.61
N ILE A 256 9.53 1.38 -3.88
CA ILE A 256 9.56 2.58 -4.71
C ILE A 256 10.33 2.25 -5.97
N LEU A 257 9.60 2.22 -7.06
CA LEU A 257 10.05 1.73 -8.34
C LEU A 257 10.10 2.85 -9.39
N LYS A 258 11.01 2.74 -10.33
CA LYS A 258 11.08 3.60 -11.50
C LYS A 258 10.77 2.80 -12.77
N LYS A 259 9.92 3.34 -13.63
CA LYS A 259 9.79 2.88 -15.01
C LYS A 259 10.97 3.39 -15.82
N ALA A 260 11.56 2.55 -16.66
CA ALA A 260 12.65 2.95 -17.55
C ALA A 260 12.29 4.20 -18.38
N ASP A 261 13.28 4.99 -18.72
CA ASP A 261 13.10 6.25 -19.46
C ASP A 261 12.76 6.02 -20.96
N CYS A 262 12.97 4.78 -21.49
CA CYS A 262 12.66 4.38 -22.87
C CYS A 262 12.14 2.94 -22.91
#